data_e86d074ec6ea4c617d6c6ce9872b0c59
#
_entry.id   e86d074ec6ea4c617d6c6ce9872b0c59
#
_cell.length_a   1.000
_cell.length_b   1.000
_cell.length_c   1.000
_cell.angle_alpha   90.00
_cell.angle_beta   90.00
_cell.angle_gamma   90.00
#
_symmetry.space_group_name_H-M   'P 1'
#
loop_
_entity.id
_entity.type
_entity.pdbx_description
1 polymer ?
#
loop_
_entity_poly.entity_id
_entity_poly.type
_entity_poly.pdbx_seq_one_letter_code
_entity_poly.pdbx_strand_id
1 'polypeptide(L)'
;MSKRTLFVGDVHGCYTELKGLLEMANFKPDSERLFFVGDLINRGPKPLEVLKLAHRLGASCVLGNHERSFLQHLKKGSQSSDSFSKLKEEMGDQMPFWEEWLQSLPLFISEGEETEPDSFLVVHAGLAPGISPQDTDPHILTNLRTWDPVDQRPGDENHPAWYTFYQKSRTIIFGHWAAGGVVMRQNAIG
;
A
#
# COMPACT_ATOMS: atom_id res chain seq x y z
N MET A 1 -15.78 16.94 -14.97
CA MET A 1 -15.62 16.96 -13.50
C MET A 1 -14.70 15.83 -13.12
N SER A 2 -13.69 16.07 -12.29
CA SER A 2 -12.83 15.00 -11.76
C SER A 2 -13.68 14.02 -10.93
N LYS A 3 -13.44 12.72 -11.09
CA LYS A 3 -14.10 11.70 -10.27
C LYS A 3 -13.55 11.80 -8.83
N ARG A 4 -14.44 11.70 -7.83
CA ARG A 4 -14.00 11.59 -6.44
C ARG A 4 -13.08 10.38 -6.29
N THR A 5 -11.97 10.56 -5.59
CA THR A 5 -10.97 9.51 -5.36
C THR A 5 -10.86 9.25 -3.86
N LEU A 6 -10.95 7.99 -3.47
CA LEU A 6 -10.75 7.53 -2.11
C LEU A 6 -9.43 6.76 -2.02
N PHE A 7 -8.71 7.00 -0.94
CA PHE A 7 -7.50 6.25 -0.57
C PHE A 7 -7.75 5.51 0.74
N VAL A 8 -7.38 4.25 0.76
CA VAL A 8 -7.52 3.38 1.94
C VAL A 8 -6.13 2.92 2.35
N GLY A 9 -5.81 3.12 3.63
CA GLY A 9 -4.59 2.64 4.26
C GLY A 9 -4.55 1.11 4.39
N ASP A 10 -3.58 0.62 5.18
CA ASP A 10 -3.39 -0.80 5.44
C ASP A 10 -4.68 -1.46 5.96
N VAL A 11 -5.12 -2.52 5.32
CA VAL A 11 -6.38 -3.23 5.66
C VAL A 11 -6.14 -4.48 6.50
N HIS A 12 -5.06 -5.18 6.22
CA HIS A 12 -4.64 -6.36 7.00
C HIS A 12 -5.76 -7.38 7.26
N GLY A 13 -6.52 -7.77 6.24
CA GLY A 13 -7.58 -8.78 6.39
C GLY A 13 -8.80 -8.33 7.21
N CYS A 14 -8.93 -7.05 7.55
CA CYS A 14 -10.06 -6.47 8.27
C CYS A 14 -11.23 -6.16 7.32
N TYR A 15 -11.79 -7.21 6.72
CA TYR A 15 -12.86 -7.11 5.70
C TYR A 15 -14.11 -6.41 6.19
N THR A 16 -14.55 -6.69 7.43
CA THR A 16 -15.78 -6.13 7.99
C THR A 16 -15.65 -4.62 8.18
N GLU A 17 -14.52 -4.21 8.69
CA GLU A 17 -14.16 -2.80 8.92
C GLU A 17 -14.03 -2.06 7.61
N LEU A 18 -13.37 -2.67 6.61
CA LEU A 18 -13.27 -2.10 5.26
C LEU A 18 -14.65 -1.87 4.64
N LYS A 19 -15.55 -2.84 4.74
CA LYS A 19 -16.94 -2.67 4.25
C LYS A 19 -17.64 -1.50 4.94
N GLY A 20 -17.59 -1.47 6.27
CA GLY A 20 -18.18 -0.38 7.04
C GLY A 20 -17.61 0.99 6.67
N LEU A 21 -16.28 1.08 6.44
CA LEU A 21 -15.62 2.29 6.00
C LEU A 21 -16.13 2.77 4.62
N LEU A 22 -16.24 1.87 3.65
CA LEU A 22 -16.74 2.19 2.31
C LEU A 22 -18.23 2.59 2.34
N GLU A 23 -19.04 1.96 3.19
CA GLU A 23 -20.45 2.32 3.42
C GLU A 23 -20.56 3.71 4.06
N MET A 24 -19.78 4.01 5.11
CA MET A 24 -19.74 5.33 5.75
C MET A 24 -19.26 6.42 4.80
N ALA A 25 -18.28 6.12 3.93
CA ALA A 25 -17.82 7.02 2.88
C ALA A 25 -18.84 7.18 1.74
N ASN A 26 -19.93 6.41 1.73
CA ASN A 26 -20.90 6.35 0.65
C ASN A 26 -20.23 6.16 -0.72
N PHE A 27 -19.26 5.23 -0.77
CA PHE A 27 -18.47 4.97 -1.99
C PHE A 27 -19.32 4.40 -3.12
N LYS A 28 -19.15 4.93 -4.33
CA LYS A 28 -19.88 4.54 -5.53
C LYS A 28 -18.93 3.99 -6.60
N PRO A 29 -18.80 2.66 -6.75
CA PRO A 29 -17.82 2.03 -7.64
C PRO A 29 -17.90 2.50 -9.09
N ASP A 30 -19.12 2.76 -9.59
CA ASP A 30 -19.34 3.12 -11.00
C ASP A 30 -18.87 4.54 -11.35
N SER A 31 -18.75 5.42 -10.37
CA SER A 31 -18.47 6.85 -10.59
C SER A 31 -17.26 7.40 -9.84
N GLU A 32 -16.73 6.66 -8.89
CA GLU A 32 -15.61 7.05 -8.04
C GLU A 32 -14.41 6.12 -8.22
N ARG A 33 -13.24 6.55 -7.79
CA ARG A 33 -12.01 5.76 -7.84
C ARG A 33 -11.59 5.35 -6.43
N LEU A 34 -11.08 4.13 -6.30
CA LEU A 34 -10.61 3.58 -5.04
C LEU A 34 -9.16 3.12 -5.19
N PHE A 35 -8.32 3.58 -4.26
CA PHE A 35 -6.91 3.20 -4.17
C PHE A 35 -6.60 2.58 -2.82
N PHE A 36 -5.82 1.50 -2.83
CA PHE A 36 -5.25 0.90 -1.63
C PHE A 36 -3.73 1.11 -1.62
N VAL A 37 -3.21 1.46 -0.47
CA VAL A 37 -1.76 1.66 -0.28
C VAL A 37 -0.99 0.37 -0.05
N GLY A 38 -1.60 -0.81 -0.26
CA GLY A 38 -1.02 -2.13 0.02
C GLY A 38 -1.43 -2.67 1.38
N ASP A 39 -0.77 -3.75 1.80
CA ASP A 39 -1.03 -4.47 3.05
C ASP A 39 -2.52 -4.85 3.22
N LEU A 40 -3.07 -5.46 2.19
CA LEU A 40 -4.44 -5.99 2.16
C LEU A 40 -4.57 -7.26 3.02
N ILE A 41 -3.50 -8.06 3.08
CA ILE A 41 -3.45 -9.38 3.70
C ILE A 41 -2.75 -9.38 5.06
N ASN A 42 -2.79 -10.57 5.72
CA ASN A 42 -2.16 -10.83 7.01
C ASN A 42 -2.87 -10.14 8.20
N ARG A 43 -2.54 -10.57 9.44
CA ARG A 43 -3.04 -10.10 10.75
C ARG A 43 -4.54 -10.35 10.99
N GLY A 44 -5.42 -9.71 10.25
CA GLY A 44 -6.88 -9.83 10.43
C GLY A 44 -7.46 -11.15 9.94
N PRO A 45 -8.74 -11.41 10.25
CA PRO A 45 -9.34 -12.75 10.10
C PRO A 45 -9.77 -13.12 8.68
N LYS A 46 -9.87 -12.17 7.74
CA LYS A 46 -10.49 -12.39 6.42
C LYS A 46 -9.67 -11.83 5.24
N PRO A 47 -8.38 -12.20 5.11
CA PRO A 47 -7.51 -11.63 4.08
C PRO A 47 -7.99 -11.94 2.66
N LEU A 48 -8.45 -13.16 2.39
CA LEU A 48 -8.97 -13.54 1.07
C LEU A 48 -10.21 -12.71 0.69
N GLU A 49 -11.09 -12.42 1.65
CA GLU A 49 -12.28 -11.61 1.37
C GLU A 49 -11.93 -10.15 1.06
N VAL A 50 -10.86 -9.61 1.65
CA VAL A 50 -10.33 -8.29 1.29
C VAL A 50 -9.82 -8.28 -0.14
N LEU A 51 -9.01 -9.29 -0.54
CA LEU A 51 -8.52 -9.42 -1.93
C LEU A 51 -9.67 -9.50 -2.92
N LYS A 52 -10.67 -10.36 -2.65
CA LYS A 52 -11.88 -10.50 -3.49
C LYS A 52 -12.65 -9.19 -3.60
N LEU A 53 -12.77 -8.42 -2.52
CA LEU A 53 -13.45 -7.13 -2.54
C LEU A 53 -12.68 -6.12 -3.37
N ALA A 54 -11.38 -5.94 -3.14
CA ALA A 54 -10.53 -5.01 -3.87
C ALA A 54 -10.56 -5.31 -5.38
N HIS A 55 -10.39 -6.58 -5.76
CA HIS A 55 -10.46 -7.02 -7.16
C HIS A 55 -11.83 -6.77 -7.79
N ARG A 56 -12.92 -7.14 -7.12
CA ARG A 56 -14.31 -6.94 -7.61
C ARG A 56 -14.66 -5.47 -7.81
N LEU A 57 -14.13 -4.59 -6.96
CA LEU A 57 -14.36 -3.14 -7.07
C LEU A 57 -13.50 -2.49 -8.15
N GLY A 58 -12.60 -3.24 -8.81
CA GLY A 58 -11.64 -2.69 -9.77
C GLY A 58 -10.72 -1.64 -9.13
N ALA A 59 -10.42 -1.79 -7.84
CA ALA A 59 -9.59 -0.85 -7.12
C ALA A 59 -8.14 -0.89 -7.60
N SER A 60 -7.50 0.27 -7.65
CA SER A 60 -6.06 0.37 -7.89
C SER A 60 -5.31 0.09 -6.59
N CYS A 61 -4.38 -0.85 -6.61
CA CYS A 61 -3.62 -1.25 -5.42
C CYS A 61 -2.13 -1.15 -5.70
N VAL A 62 -1.35 -0.67 -4.74
CA VAL A 62 0.10 -0.86 -4.75
C VAL A 62 0.49 -2.06 -3.91
N LEU A 63 1.65 -2.64 -4.19
CA LEU A 63 2.16 -3.81 -3.50
C LEU A 63 2.74 -3.41 -2.13
N GLY A 64 2.18 -3.94 -1.03
CA GLY A 64 2.71 -3.78 0.31
C GLY A 64 3.81 -4.79 0.67
N ASN A 65 4.44 -4.59 1.83
CA ASN A 65 5.47 -5.52 2.29
C ASN A 65 4.89 -6.88 2.70
N HIS A 66 3.64 -6.94 3.12
CA HIS A 66 2.97 -8.20 3.44
C HIS A 66 2.65 -9.03 2.19
N GLU A 67 2.18 -8.41 1.11
CA GLU A 67 2.02 -9.09 -0.18
C GLU A 67 3.37 -9.58 -0.72
N ARG A 68 4.43 -8.76 -0.66
CA ARG A 68 5.78 -9.17 -1.07
C ARG A 68 6.28 -10.37 -0.27
N SER A 69 6.07 -10.35 1.05
CA SER A 69 6.46 -11.47 1.92
C SER A 69 5.68 -12.74 1.61
N PHE A 70 4.38 -12.62 1.33
CA PHE A 70 3.56 -13.74 0.91
C PHE A 70 4.02 -14.35 -0.42
N LEU A 71 4.28 -13.52 -1.43
CA LEU A 71 4.82 -13.97 -2.73
C LEU A 71 6.19 -14.66 -2.57
N GLN A 72 7.05 -14.17 -1.66
CA GLN A 72 8.32 -14.84 -1.35
C GLN A 72 8.11 -16.18 -0.65
N HIS A 73 7.12 -16.27 0.25
CA HIS A 73 6.74 -17.52 0.90
C HIS A 73 6.28 -18.56 -0.12
N LEU A 74 5.45 -18.20 -1.09
CA LEU A 74 5.00 -19.09 -2.17
C LEU A 74 6.18 -19.63 -2.98
N LYS A 75 7.14 -18.77 -3.33
CA LYS A 75 8.32 -19.15 -4.13
C LYS A 75 9.30 -20.08 -3.38
N LYS A 76 9.52 -19.81 -2.10
CA LYS A 76 10.55 -20.53 -1.31
C LYS A 76 10.04 -21.83 -0.68
N GLY A 77 8.72 -22.05 -0.61
CA GLY A 77 8.12 -23.18 0.10
C GLY A 77 8.46 -23.21 1.60
N SER A 78 8.89 -22.08 2.16
CA SER A 78 9.37 -22.00 3.54
C SER A 78 8.22 -22.13 4.53
N GLN A 79 8.47 -22.82 5.63
CA GLN A 79 7.56 -22.88 6.81
C GLN A 79 7.57 -21.50 7.52
N SER A 80 7.07 -20.45 6.87
CA SER A 80 6.94 -19.14 7.49
C SER A 80 5.48 -18.89 7.84
N SER A 81 5.22 -18.18 8.85
CA SER A 81 3.99 -17.78 9.51
C SER A 81 2.72 -18.62 9.19
N ASP A 82 2.04 -19.12 10.20
CA ASP A 82 0.76 -19.83 10.10
C ASP A 82 -0.29 -19.06 9.28
N SER A 83 -0.24 -17.73 9.29
CA SER A 83 -1.17 -16.86 8.56
C SER A 83 -1.04 -16.97 7.03
N PHE A 84 0.17 -17.09 6.49
CA PHE A 84 0.38 -17.26 5.05
C PHE A 84 0.00 -18.66 4.58
N SER A 85 0.29 -19.68 5.37
CA SER A 85 -0.13 -21.05 5.08
C SER A 85 -1.67 -21.15 5.06
N LYS A 86 -2.33 -20.53 6.05
CA LYS A 86 -3.78 -20.46 6.11
C LYS A 86 -4.39 -19.73 4.91
N LEU A 87 -3.84 -18.57 4.54
CA LEU A 87 -4.31 -17.83 3.37
C LEU A 87 -4.17 -18.65 2.09
N LYS A 88 -3.04 -19.36 1.92
CA LYS A 88 -2.83 -20.26 0.79
C LYS A 88 -3.88 -21.38 0.74
N GLU A 89 -4.20 -21.99 1.89
CA GLU A 89 -5.25 -23.00 2.00
C GLU A 89 -6.63 -22.43 1.66
N GLU A 90 -6.96 -21.24 2.14
CA GLU A 90 -8.22 -20.54 1.83
C GLU A 90 -8.36 -20.20 0.34
N MET A 91 -7.25 -19.88 -0.35
CA MET A 91 -7.24 -19.66 -1.80
C MET A 91 -7.53 -20.95 -2.59
N GLY A 92 -7.12 -22.11 -2.09
CA GLY A 92 -7.37 -23.40 -2.73
C GLY A 92 -7.01 -23.42 -4.21
N ASP A 93 -7.91 -23.89 -5.06
CA ASP A 93 -7.71 -23.95 -6.52
C ASP A 93 -7.57 -22.58 -7.19
N GLN A 94 -7.97 -21.50 -6.52
CA GLN A 94 -7.82 -20.13 -7.02
C GLN A 94 -6.43 -19.54 -6.72
N MET A 95 -5.56 -20.27 -6.02
CA MET A 95 -4.24 -19.77 -5.62
C MET A 95 -3.40 -19.23 -6.81
N PRO A 96 -3.34 -19.88 -7.99
CA PRO A 96 -2.58 -19.36 -9.12
C PRO A 96 -3.11 -18.00 -9.62
N PHE A 97 -4.42 -17.82 -9.63
CA PHE A 97 -5.05 -16.54 -9.99
C PHE A 97 -4.64 -15.43 -9.02
N TRP A 98 -4.71 -15.69 -7.71
CA TRP A 98 -4.35 -14.70 -6.72
C TRP A 98 -2.86 -14.39 -6.68
N GLU A 99 -2.01 -15.39 -6.93
CA GLU A 99 -0.57 -15.19 -7.08
C GLU A 99 -0.27 -14.27 -8.26
N GLU A 100 -0.85 -14.53 -9.43
CA GLU A 100 -0.70 -13.69 -10.63
C GLU A 100 -1.20 -12.27 -10.38
N TRP A 101 -2.38 -12.12 -9.77
CA TRP A 101 -2.93 -10.80 -9.45
C TRP A 101 -2.03 -10.03 -8.50
N LEU A 102 -1.55 -10.63 -7.42
CA LEU A 102 -0.62 -9.99 -6.48
C LEU A 102 0.71 -9.63 -7.14
N GLN A 103 1.23 -10.46 -8.04
CA GLN A 103 2.46 -10.17 -8.80
C GLN A 103 2.26 -9.02 -9.79
N SER A 104 1.05 -8.78 -10.26
CA SER A 104 0.73 -7.68 -11.18
C SER A 104 0.62 -6.31 -10.48
N LEU A 105 0.54 -6.28 -9.15
CA LEU A 105 0.42 -5.03 -8.40
C LEU A 105 1.72 -4.21 -8.53
N PRO A 106 1.62 -2.93 -8.93
CA PRO A 106 2.79 -2.06 -9.02
C PRO A 106 3.32 -1.67 -7.63
N LEU A 107 4.58 -1.29 -7.56
CA LEU A 107 5.20 -0.74 -6.34
C LEU A 107 4.75 0.68 -6.03
N PHE A 108 4.32 1.43 -7.04
CA PHE A 108 3.75 2.77 -6.92
C PHE A 108 2.80 3.05 -8.07
N ILE A 109 1.88 3.99 -7.86
CA ILE A 109 0.99 4.53 -8.90
C ILE A 109 1.15 6.04 -8.91
N SER A 110 1.40 6.60 -10.09
CA SER A 110 1.59 8.04 -10.29
C SER A 110 0.50 8.55 -11.24
N GLU A 111 -0.23 9.57 -10.83
CA GLU A 111 -1.24 10.22 -11.67
C GLU A 111 -1.02 11.72 -11.75
N GLY A 112 -1.23 12.27 -12.94
CA GLY A 112 -0.97 13.67 -13.26
C GLY A 112 0.52 14.01 -13.35
N GLU A 113 0.81 15.16 -13.91
CA GLU A 113 2.17 15.71 -13.93
C GLU A 113 2.54 16.28 -12.57
N GLU A 114 3.83 16.26 -12.19
CA GLU A 114 4.29 16.68 -10.86
C GLU A 114 3.85 18.10 -10.47
N THR A 115 3.67 18.97 -11.46
CA THR A 115 3.28 20.37 -11.26
C THR A 115 1.76 20.61 -11.25
N GLU A 116 0.95 19.59 -11.56
CA GLU A 116 -0.50 19.71 -11.54
C GLU A 116 -1.04 19.68 -10.11
N PRO A 117 -2.03 20.54 -9.76
CA PRO A 117 -2.55 20.66 -8.39
C PRO A 117 -3.13 19.37 -7.82
N ASP A 118 -3.74 18.54 -8.68
CA ASP A 118 -4.42 17.30 -8.28
C ASP A 118 -3.56 16.05 -8.53
N SER A 119 -2.25 16.24 -8.83
CA SER A 119 -1.34 15.13 -9.04
C SER A 119 -1.02 14.40 -7.74
N PHE A 120 -0.95 13.07 -7.81
CA PHE A 120 -0.61 12.28 -6.64
C PHE A 120 0.28 11.07 -6.99
N LEU A 121 0.98 10.59 -5.97
CA LEU A 121 1.78 9.39 -5.98
C LEU A 121 1.30 8.49 -4.84
N VAL A 122 0.87 7.28 -5.16
CA VAL A 122 0.57 6.25 -4.17
C VAL A 122 1.76 5.32 -4.05
N VAL A 123 2.22 5.08 -2.84
CA VAL A 123 3.29 4.14 -2.51
C VAL A 123 2.95 3.46 -1.18
N HIS A 124 3.44 2.23 -0.94
CA HIS A 124 3.09 1.57 0.32
C HIS A 124 3.73 2.25 1.54
N ALA A 125 5.07 2.34 1.59
CA ALA A 125 5.76 2.83 2.78
C ALA A 125 6.37 4.21 2.62
N GLY A 126 7.10 4.46 1.54
CA GLY A 126 7.74 5.75 1.35
C GLY A 126 8.66 5.84 0.15
N LEU A 127 9.32 6.98 0.04
CA LEU A 127 10.21 7.31 -1.07
C LEU A 127 11.54 7.82 -0.51
N ALA A 128 12.65 7.33 -1.06
CA ALA A 128 13.97 7.86 -0.72
C ALA A 128 14.06 9.33 -1.11
N PRO A 129 14.47 10.22 -0.20
CA PRO A 129 14.56 11.65 -0.48
C PRO A 129 15.45 11.97 -1.69
N GLY A 130 14.94 12.77 -2.62
CA GLY A 130 15.66 13.18 -3.83
C GLY A 130 15.72 12.14 -4.93
N ILE A 131 15.20 10.93 -4.72
CA ILE A 131 15.21 9.84 -5.71
C ILE A 131 13.80 9.69 -6.31
N SER A 132 13.72 9.40 -7.60
CA SER A 132 12.43 9.15 -8.26
C SER A 132 11.83 7.80 -7.83
N PRO A 133 10.51 7.61 -7.90
CA PRO A 133 9.90 6.31 -7.57
C PRO A 133 10.46 5.16 -8.39
N GLN A 134 10.77 5.41 -9.68
CA GLN A 134 11.32 4.41 -10.62
C GLN A 134 12.72 3.94 -10.22
N ASP A 135 13.51 4.84 -9.63
CA ASP A 135 14.91 4.61 -9.26
C ASP A 135 15.06 4.20 -7.78
N THR A 136 13.96 4.27 -7.02
CA THR A 136 13.94 3.86 -5.60
C THR A 136 13.91 2.34 -5.47
N ASP A 137 14.77 1.79 -4.59
CA ASP A 137 14.79 0.36 -4.30
C ASP A 137 13.40 -0.15 -3.87
N PRO A 138 12.90 -1.27 -4.44
CA PRO A 138 11.63 -1.87 -4.04
C PRO A 138 11.48 -2.14 -2.54
N HIS A 139 12.57 -2.41 -1.83
CA HIS A 139 12.55 -2.58 -0.39
C HIS A 139 12.25 -1.27 0.33
N ILE A 140 12.82 -0.16 -0.13
CA ILE A 140 12.52 1.18 0.39
C ILE A 140 11.05 1.53 0.17
N LEU A 141 10.54 1.38 -1.06
CA LEU A 141 9.14 1.67 -1.41
C LEU A 141 8.13 0.91 -0.52
N THR A 142 8.53 -0.25 0.01
CA THR A 142 7.62 -1.11 0.78
C THR A 142 7.93 -1.22 2.28
N ASN A 143 9.03 -0.61 2.79
CA ASN A 143 9.42 -0.79 4.21
C ASN A 143 9.94 0.48 4.88
N LEU A 144 10.09 1.59 4.16
CA LEU A 144 10.69 2.80 4.71
C LEU A 144 9.83 3.40 5.83
N ARG A 145 10.48 3.79 6.94
CA ARG A 145 9.86 4.48 8.08
C ARG A 145 10.56 5.80 8.37
N THR A 146 11.86 5.72 8.54
CA THR A 146 12.74 6.83 8.92
C THR A 146 13.87 6.95 7.91
N TRP A 147 14.51 8.11 7.89
CA TRP A 147 15.62 8.36 6.99
C TRP A 147 16.81 8.97 7.75
N ASP A 148 17.97 8.38 7.53
CA ASP A 148 19.24 8.94 7.98
C ASP A 148 19.75 9.92 6.90
N PRO A 149 19.72 11.25 7.17
CA PRO A 149 20.13 12.23 6.17
C PRO A 149 21.65 12.33 6.00
N VAL A 150 22.42 11.77 6.94
CA VAL A 150 23.90 11.78 6.88
C VAL A 150 24.38 10.65 5.98
N ASP A 151 23.94 9.42 6.26
CA ASP A 151 24.34 8.24 5.50
C ASP A 151 23.46 8.01 4.25
N GLN A 152 22.43 8.80 4.07
CA GLN A 152 21.47 8.69 2.94
C GLN A 152 20.89 7.28 2.74
N ARG A 153 20.40 6.71 3.82
CA ARG A 153 19.83 5.34 3.86
C ARG A 153 18.63 5.28 4.80
N PRO A 154 17.83 4.19 4.77
CA PRO A 154 16.82 3.96 5.80
C PRO A 154 17.44 4.05 7.19
N GLY A 155 16.80 4.83 8.06
CA GLY A 155 17.24 5.08 9.42
C GLY A 155 16.67 4.07 10.42
N ASP A 156 17.00 4.26 11.69
CA ASP A 156 16.42 3.57 12.84
C ASP A 156 15.36 4.45 13.55
N GLU A 157 14.89 4.03 14.72
CA GLU A 157 13.85 4.72 15.48
C GLU A 157 14.24 6.12 15.97
N ASN A 158 15.55 6.46 16.00
CA ASN A 158 16.07 7.76 16.41
C ASN A 158 16.13 8.77 15.24
N HIS A 159 15.96 8.31 14.03
CA HIS A 159 15.99 9.16 12.84
C HIS A 159 14.61 9.76 12.54
N PRO A 160 14.57 10.92 11.87
CA PRO A 160 13.31 11.54 11.47
C PRO A 160 12.51 10.65 10.52
N ALA A 161 11.19 10.77 10.56
CA ALA A 161 10.31 10.12 9.59
C ALA A 161 10.67 10.57 8.16
N TRP A 162 10.73 9.64 7.22
CA TRP A 162 11.17 9.91 5.85
C TRP A 162 10.38 11.04 5.18
N TYR A 163 9.07 11.15 5.43
CA TYR A 163 8.19 12.16 4.83
C TYR A 163 8.51 13.59 5.27
N THR A 164 9.35 13.79 6.30
CA THR A 164 9.84 15.12 6.70
C THR A 164 10.80 15.71 5.67
N PHE A 165 11.37 14.85 4.82
CA PHE A 165 12.27 15.23 3.73
C PHE A 165 11.56 15.32 2.37
N TYR A 166 10.26 15.01 2.30
CA TYR A 166 9.49 15.07 1.07
C TYR A 166 9.15 16.52 0.72
N GLN A 167 9.71 17.03 -0.36
CA GLN A 167 9.61 18.44 -0.77
C GLN A 167 8.99 18.62 -2.16
N LYS A 168 8.40 17.54 -2.73
CA LYS A 168 7.75 17.62 -4.03
C LYS A 168 6.40 18.33 -3.94
N SER A 169 5.95 18.94 -5.05
CA SER A 169 4.62 19.55 -5.15
C SER A 169 3.49 18.52 -5.23
N ARG A 170 3.76 17.38 -5.86
CA ARG A 170 2.82 16.25 -5.96
C ARG A 170 2.51 15.68 -4.58
N THR A 171 1.21 15.43 -4.31
CA THR A 171 0.82 14.78 -3.04
C THR A 171 1.22 13.31 -3.03
N ILE A 172 1.96 12.86 -2.00
CA ILE A 172 2.26 11.46 -1.79
C ILE A 172 1.29 10.84 -0.78
N ILE A 173 0.71 9.70 -1.13
CA ILE A 173 -0.22 8.92 -0.30
C ILE A 173 0.49 7.62 0.08
N PHE A 174 0.52 7.29 1.37
CA PHE A 174 1.25 6.13 1.86
C PHE A 174 0.58 5.49 3.09
N GLY A 175 1.06 4.33 3.53
CA GLY A 175 0.62 3.57 4.70
C GLY A 175 1.79 3.03 5.52
N HIS A 176 1.79 1.76 5.84
CA HIS A 176 2.85 0.97 6.45
C HIS A 176 3.19 1.32 7.92
N TRP A 177 3.29 2.58 8.28
CA TRP A 177 3.79 2.98 9.61
C TRP A 177 2.84 3.95 10.32
N ALA A 178 1.95 3.38 11.12
CA ALA A 178 0.92 4.10 11.86
C ALA A 178 1.35 4.53 13.29
N ALA A 179 2.63 4.40 13.66
CA ALA A 179 3.10 4.68 15.02
C ALA A 179 2.84 6.13 15.48
N GLY A 180 2.76 7.08 14.56
CA GLY A 180 2.46 8.48 14.82
C GLY A 180 0.99 8.87 14.60
N GLY A 181 0.10 7.92 14.31
CA GLY A 181 -1.27 8.21 13.86
C GLY A 181 -1.32 8.70 12.42
N VAL A 182 -2.43 9.34 12.05
CA VAL A 182 -2.63 9.87 10.70
C VAL A 182 -1.66 11.02 10.41
N VAL A 183 -0.94 10.93 9.32
CA VAL A 183 -0.06 12.00 8.83
C VAL A 183 -0.86 12.88 7.86
N MET A 184 -0.95 14.17 8.18
CA MET A 184 -1.58 15.18 7.32
C MET A 184 -0.61 16.35 7.15
N ARG A 185 0.12 16.40 6.05
CA ARG A 185 1.00 17.49 5.67
C ARG A 185 0.59 18.03 4.31
N GLN A 186 1.13 19.18 3.91
CA GLN A 186 0.77 19.83 2.66
C GLN A 186 0.82 18.87 1.46
N ASN A 187 1.86 18.05 1.36
CA ASN A 187 2.08 17.15 0.22
C ASN A 187 2.35 15.70 0.65
N ALA A 188 1.97 15.30 1.88
CA ALA A 188 2.16 13.94 2.37
C ALA A 188 0.99 13.53 3.28
N ILE A 189 0.29 12.47 2.90
CA ILE A 189 -0.87 11.92 3.62
C ILE A 189 -0.60 10.43 3.87
N GLY A 190 -0.64 10.01 5.14
CA GLY A 190 -0.37 8.64 5.54
C GLY A 190 -1.08 8.20 6.81
#